data_b51fdcc068a6fef2ed4b1577d1b9fb39
#
_entry.id   b51fdcc068a6fef2ed4b1577d1b9fb39
#
_cell.length_a   1.000
_cell.length_b   1.000
_cell.length_c   1.000
_cell.angle_alpha   90.00
_cell.angle_beta   90.00
_cell.angle_gamma   90.00
#
_symmetry.space_group_name_H-M   'P 1'
#
loop_
_entity.id
_entity.type
_entity.pdbx_description
1 polymer ?
#
loop_
_entity_poly.entity_id
_entity_poly.type
_entity_poly.pdbx_seq_one_letter_code
_entity_poly.pdbx_strand_id
1 'polypeptide(L)'
;ADPEQGCAIAVAEAARNITCTGGDPVAITNCLNFGNPYVPEVYWQFVGAIKGMKKACEHFQTPVTGGNVSFYNQSSDEGPVFPTPTI
;
A
#
# COMPACT_ATOMS: atom_id res chain seq x y z
N ALA A 1 -13.22 -2.20 4.98
CA ALA A 1 -12.17 -1.21 5.22
C ALA A 1 -11.96 -0.32 4.01
N ASP A 2 -11.47 0.87 4.22
CA ASP A 2 -11.19 1.84 3.16
C ASP A 2 -9.73 1.69 2.71
N PRO A 3 -9.46 1.11 1.52
CA PRO A 3 -8.09 0.89 1.08
C PRO A 3 -7.32 2.17 0.78
N GLU A 4 -7.99 3.24 0.37
CA GLU A 4 -7.33 4.53 0.14
C GLU A 4 -6.79 5.08 1.47
N GLN A 5 -7.62 5.14 2.50
CA GLN A 5 -7.22 5.64 3.80
C GLN A 5 -6.25 4.70 4.50
N GLY A 6 -6.49 3.38 4.38
CA GLY A 6 -5.60 2.38 4.97
C GLY A 6 -4.18 2.45 4.43
N CYS A 7 -4.02 2.60 3.12
CA CYS A 7 -2.70 2.71 2.51
C CYS A 7 -2.01 4.03 2.89
N ALA A 8 -2.78 5.13 2.98
CA ALA A 8 -2.24 6.41 3.44
C ALA A 8 -1.72 6.31 4.89
N ILE A 9 -2.46 5.60 5.75
CA ILE A 9 -2.04 5.36 7.13
C ILE A 9 -0.76 4.53 7.18
N ALA A 10 -0.63 3.52 6.32
CA ALA A 10 0.59 2.70 6.27
C ALA A 10 1.82 3.53 5.90
N VAL A 11 1.68 4.43 4.93
CA VAL A 11 2.77 5.34 4.56
C VAL A 11 3.12 6.28 5.72
N ALA A 12 2.10 6.84 6.37
CA ALA A 12 2.31 7.73 7.52
C ALA A 12 3.00 7.01 8.67
N GLU A 13 2.63 5.76 8.93
CA GLU A 13 3.26 4.94 9.97
C GLU A 13 4.74 4.71 9.67
N ALA A 14 5.08 4.32 8.43
CA ALA A 14 6.46 4.09 8.04
C ALA A 14 7.30 5.37 8.22
N ALA A 15 6.79 6.51 7.76
CA ALA A 15 7.48 7.79 7.91
C ALA A 15 7.68 8.16 9.37
N ARG A 16 6.67 7.93 10.19
CA ARG A 16 6.71 8.22 11.63
C ARG A 16 7.75 7.36 12.34
N ASN A 17 7.82 6.07 11.99
CA ASN A 17 8.78 5.15 12.59
C ASN A 17 10.23 5.58 12.31
N ILE A 18 10.50 6.02 11.08
CA ILE A 18 11.83 6.52 10.70
C ILE A 18 12.16 7.81 11.49
N THR A 19 11.20 8.71 11.58
CA THR A 19 11.39 9.97 12.31
C THR A 19 11.68 9.72 13.78
N CYS A 20 11.01 8.75 14.41
CA CYS A 20 11.21 8.38 15.80
C CYS A 20 12.62 7.85 16.08
N THR A 21 13.30 7.30 15.06
CA THR A 21 14.69 6.84 15.22
C THR A 21 15.72 7.92 14.88
N GLY A 22 15.27 9.14 14.60
CA GLY A 22 16.15 10.25 14.23
C GLY A 22 16.46 10.34 12.75
N GLY A 23 15.85 9.48 11.93
CA GLY A 23 16.03 9.52 10.49
C GLY A 23 15.10 10.53 9.83
N ASP A 24 15.37 10.81 8.54
CA ASP A 24 14.55 11.68 7.71
C ASP A 24 14.00 10.85 6.55
N PRO A 25 12.67 10.61 6.49
CA PRO A 25 12.12 9.82 5.40
C PRO A 25 12.22 10.61 4.09
N VAL A 26 12.93 10.04 3.10
CA VAL A 26 13.18 10.73 1.82
C VAL A 26 12.58 10.00 0.64
N ALA A 27 12.30 8.70 0.75
CA ALA A 27 11.75 7.89 -0.34
C ALA A 27 11.10 6.64 0.22
N ILE A 28 10.32 5.95 -0.61
CA ILE A 28 9.56 4.77 -0.23
C ILE A 28 9.81 3.64 -1.21
N THR A 29 9.92 2.42 -0.69
CA THR A 29 9.71 1.20 -1.46
C THR A 29 8.48 0.51 -0.92
N ASN A 30 7.73 -0.19 -1.78
CA ASN A 30 6.49 -0.84 -1.37
C ASN A 30 6.43 -2.29 -1.82
N CYS A 31 5.59 -3.05 -1.14
CA CYS A 31 5.23 -4.41 -1.52
C CYS A 31 3.71 -4.51 -1.41
N LEU A 32 3.03 -4.60 -2.54
CA LEU A 32 1.56 -4.61 -2.58
C LEU A 32 1.08 -6.02 -2.87
N ASN A 33 0.15 -6.50 -2.05
CA ASN A 33 -0.38 -7.85 -2.15
C ASN A 33 -1.90 -7.81 -2.29
N PHE A 34 -2.41 -8.37 -3.38
CA PHE A 34 -3.83 -8.34 -3.72
C PHE A 34 -4.26 -9.68 -4.33
N GLY A 35 -5.56 -9.90 -4.42
CA GLY A 35 -6.13 -11.04 -5.11
C GLY A 35 -6.14 -10.86 -6.62
N ASN A 36 -7.10 -11.50 -7.30
CA ASN A 36 -7.22 -11.43 -8.75
C ASN A 36 -7.70 -10.04 -9.19
N PRO A 37 -6.90 -9.27 -9.97
CA PRO A 37 -7.28 -7.92 -10.38
C PRO A 37 -8.45 -7.87 -11.35
N TYR A 38 -8.83 -8.99 -11.97
CA TYR A 38 -10.01 -9.05 -12.84
C TYR A 38 -11.32 -9.11 -12.04
N VAL A 39 -11.27 -9.37 -10.74
CA VAL A 39 -12.44 -9.27 -9.87
C VAL A 39 -12.66 -7.79 -9.56
N PRO A 40 -13.81 -7.18 -9.88
CA PRO A 40 -14.01 -5.73 -9.73
C PRO A 40 -13.74 -5.21 -8.33
N GLU A 41 -14.11 -5.96 -7.30
CA GLU A 41 -13.87 -5.57 -5.91
C GLU A 41 -12.38 -5.48 -5.60
N VAL A 42 -11.58 -6.45 -6.07
CA VAL A 42 -10.14 -6.45 -5.87
C VAL A 42 -9.49 -5.28 -6.62
N TYR A 43 -9.94 -5.04 -7.85
CA TYR A 43 -9.44 -3.90 -8.62
C TYR A 43 -9.74 -2.57 -7.93
N TRP A 44 -10.95 -2.43 -7.39
CA TRP A 44 -11.33 -1.23 -6.64
C TRP A 44 -10.41 -1.02 -5.41
N GLN A 45 -10.12 -2.10 -4.69
CA GLN A 45 -9.21 -2.05 -3.54
C GLN A 45 -7.80 -1.62 -3.97
N PHE A 46 -7.32 -2.16 -5.07
CA PHE A 46 -6.00 -1.82 -5.59
C PHE A 46 -5.93 -0.34 -5.98
N VAL A 47 -6.91 0.17 -6.72
CA VAL A 47 -6.95 1.57 -7.11
C VAL A 47 -7.03 2.48 -5.88
N GLY A 48 -7.83 2.11 -4.89
CA GLY A 48 -7.94 2.87 -3.64
C GLY A 48 -6.61 2.92 -2.91
N ALA A 49 -5.90 1.80 -2.81
CA ALA A 49 -4.60 1.74 -2.16
C ALA A 49 -3.58 2.65 -2.87
N ILE A 50 -3.55 2.63 -4.21
CA ILE A 50 -2.65 3.49 -4.99
C ILE A 50 -2.98 4.97 -4.76
N LYS A 51 -4.25 5.33 -4.74
CA LYS A 51 -4.66 6.72 -4.48
C LYS A 51 -4.24 7.19 -3.09
N GLY A 52 -4.42 6.34 -2.09
CA GLY A 52 -4.02 6.66 -0.72
C GLY A 52 -2.51 6.83 -0.58
N MET A 53 -1.76 5.93 -1.21
CA MET A 53 -0.29 6.02 -1.21
C MET A 53 0.17 7.31 -1.90
N LYS A 54 -0.43 7.65 -3.05
CA LYS A 54 -0.09 8.87 -3.78
C LYS A 54 -0.29 10.11 -2.92
N LYS A 55 -1.46 10.23 -2.27
CA LYS A 55 -1.77 11.36 -1.40
C LYS A 55 -0.77 11.48 -0.25
N ALA A 56 -0.46 10.37 0.41
CA ALA A 56 0.45 10.38 1.54
C ALA A 56 1.88 10.71 1.11
N CYS A 57 2.35 10.15 -0.02
CA CYS A 57 3.68 10.42 -0.53
C CYS A 57 3.84 11.88 -0.95
N GLU A 58 2.81 12.49 -1.52
CA GLU A 58 2.83 13.91 -1.85
C GLU A 58 2.90 14.76 -0.58
N HIS A 59 2.13 14.38 0.44
CA HIS A 59 2.11 15.11 1.71
C HIS A 59 3.48 15.06 2.42
N PHE A 60 4.12 13.90 2.43
CA PHE A 60 5.41 13.71 3.10
C PHE A 60 6.61 14.00 2.18
N GLN A 61 6.38 14.27 0.91
CA GLN A 61 7.42 14.50 -0.09
C GLN A 61 8.38 13.29 -0.18
N THR A 62 7.81 12.09 -0.16
CA THR A 62 8.56 10.83 -0.23
C THR A 62 8.17 10.07 -1.49
N PRO A 63 8.90 10.21 -2.60
CA PRO A 63 8.55 9.51 -3.83
C PRO A 63 8.73 7.99 -3.68
N VAL A 64 7.93 7.23 -4.42
CA VAL A 64 8.10 5.79 -4.52
C VAL A 64 9.21 5.49 -5.52
N THR A 65 10.28 4.84 -5.07
CA THR A 65 11.46 4.59 -5.90
C THR A 65 11.54 3.14 -6.38
N GLY A 66 10.72 2.25 -5.85
CA GLY A 66 10.72 0.85 -6.23
C GLY A 66 9.76 0.04 -5.40
N GLY A 67 9.79 -1.25 -5.61
CA GLY A 67 8.91 -2.17 -4.89
C GLY A 67 8.34 -3.23 -5.82
N ASN A 68 7.30 -3.90 -5.37
CA ASN A 68 6.64 -4.92 -6.19
C ASN A 68 5.15 -4.95 -5.92
N VAL A 69 4.41 -5.50 -6.88
CA VAL A 69 2.98 -5.77 -6.73
C VAL A 69 2.78 -7.26 -6.98
N SER A 70 2.13 -7.93 -6.04
CA SER A 70 1.79 -9.34 -6.16
C SER A 70 0.27 -9.46 -6.25
N PHE A 71 -0.21 -9.97 -7.37
CA PHE A 71 -1.62 -10.26 -7.57
C PHE A 71 -1.88 -11.76 -7.43
N TYR A 72 -3.16 -12.16 -7.49
CA TYR A 72 -3.59 -13.55 -7.40
C TYR A 72 -3.23 -14.24 -6.10
N ASN A 73 -3.00 -13.49 -5.03
CA ASN A 73 -2.74 -14.03 -3.70
C ASN A 73 -4.05 -14.52 -3.11
N GLN A 74 -4.43 -15.76 -3.46
CA GLN A 74 -5.69 -16.34 -3.01
C GLN A 74 -5.60 -17.85 -3.02
N SER A 75 -6.37 -18.49 -2.15
CA SER A 75 -6.53 -19.93 -2.16
C SER A 75 -7.90 -20.29 -2.71
N SER A 76 -8.05 -21.54 -3.19
CA SER A 76 -9.32 -22.01 -3.69
C SER A 76 -10.38 -22.12 -2.59
N ASP A 77 -9.95 -22.30 -1.34
CA ASP A 77 -10.85 -22.49 -0.21
C ASP A 77 -11.17 -21.19 0.53
N GLU A 78 -10.22 -20.31 0.66
CA GLU A 78 -10.34 -19.11 1.49
C GLU A 78 -10.56 -17.83 0.67
N GLY A 79 -10.41 -17.91 -0.64
CA GLY A 79 -10.56 -16.75 -1.52
C GLY A 79 -9.37 -15.81 -1.50
N PRO A 80 -9.55 -14.57 -1.96
CA PRO A 80 -8.44 -13.63 -2.07
C PRO A 80 -7.90 -13.20 -0.72
N VAL A 81 -6.60 -12.92 -0.68
CA VAL A 81 -5.96 -12.32 0.49
C VAL A 81 -6.55 -10.92 0.73
N PHE A 82 -6.59 -10.49 1.99
CA PHE A 82 -6.93 -9.11 2.30
C PHE A 82 -5.95 -8.16 1.62
N PRO A 83 -6.40 -6.97 1.17
CA PRO A 83 -5.47 -5.97 0.61
C PRO A 83 -4.36 -5.68 1.62
N THR A 84 -3.11 -5.95 1.22
CA THR A 84 -1.99 -5.88 2.15
C THR A 84 -0.85 -5.07 1.55
N PRO A 85 -0.95 -3.73 1.54
CA PRO A 85 0.20 -2.90 1.21
C PRO A 85 1.20 -2.91 2.37
N THR A 86 2.45 -3.10 2.03
CA THR A 86 3.58 -3.05 2.98
C THR A 86 4.54 -1.96 2.50
N ILE A 87 4.86 -1.06 3.38
CA ILE A 87 5.68 0.10 3.04
C ILE A 87 7.03 0.03 3.76
#